data_a7fd1551f9d60de4011633591a99cd2d
#
_entry.id   a7fd1551f9d60de4011633591a99cd2d
#
_cell.length_a   1.000
_cell.length_b   1.000
_cell.length_c   1.000
_cell.angle_alpha   90.00
_cell.angle_beta   90.00
_cell.angle_gamma   90.00
#
_symmetry.space_group_name_H-M   'P 1'
#
loop_
_entity.id
_entity.type
_entity.pdbx_description
1 polymer ?
#
loop_
_entity_poly.entity_id
_entity_poly.type
_entity_poly.pdbx_seq_one_letter_code
_entity_poly.pdbx_strand_id
1 'polypeptide(L)'
;SGRVLDDTRRPHDYSAQQYLKSADEMAALFIADAPDALDNTVALAQRCNLGLRLGTYYLPAFPVPSDETLDSWIRSQSREGLVKRLEKAPLATGKTRADYEARLELELDVIVKMGFPGYFLIVADFINWAKQHGIPVGPGRGSGAGSLVAWALGITDLDPLPYDLLFERFLNPERVSMPDFDIDFCMDGRDRVI
;
A
#
# COMPACT_ATOMS: atom_id res chain seq x y z
N SER A 1 5.47 24.61 11.68
CA SER A 1 6.07 25.35 12.83
C SER A 1 5.08 25.56 13.99
N GLY A 2 3.78 25.22 13.82
CA GLY A 2 2.73 25.44 14.84
C GLY A 2 2.45 26.91 15.17
N ARG A 3 2.88 27.85 14.32
CA ARG A 3 2.74 29.30 14.51
C ARG A 3 1.88 29.91 13.40
N VAL A 4 1.14 30.95 13.74
CA VAL A 4 0.35 31.73 12.77
C VAL A 4 1.24 32.63 11.93
N LEU A 5 0.75 33.12 10.79
CA LEU A 5 1.53 33.94 9.84
C LEU A 5 2.11 35.21 10.46
N ASP A 6 1.34 35.88 11.34
CA ASP A 6 1.70 37.14 11.97
C ASP A 6 2.58 37.00 13.23
N ASP A 7 2.91 35.77 13.65
CA ASP A 7 3.83 35.56 14.78
C ASP A 7 5.25 35.93 14.38
N THR A 8 5.76 37.02 14.93
CA THR A 8 7.11 37.54 14.63
C THR A 8 8.24 36.58 15.05
N ARG A 9 7.94 35.57 15.87
CA ARG A 9 8.91 34.52 16.28
C ARG A 9 8.89 33.33 15.31
N ARG A 10 8.07 33.36 14.24
CA ARG A 10 8.07 32.32 13.22
C ARG A 10 9.42 32.37 12.47
N PRO A 11 10.13 31.23 12.36
CA PRO A 11 11.34 31.20 11.55
C PRO A 11 11.02 31.53 10.08
N HIS A 12 11.81 32.40 9.49
CA HIS A 12 11.75 32.76 8.07
C HIS A 12 12.87 32.00 7.34
N ASP A 13 12.65 30.73 7.07
CA ASP A 13 13.63 29.85 6.42
C ASP A 13 13.78 30.15 4.92
N TYR A 14 12.90 30.99 4.38
CA TYR A 14 12.84 31.32 2.97
C TYR A 14 12.99 32.84 2.74
N SER A 15 13.67 33.19 1.67
CA SER A 15 13.81 34.60 1.28
C SER A 15 12.56 35.08 0.51
N ALA A 16 12.34 36.39 0.47
CA ALA A 16 11.28 37.01 -0.35
C ALA A 16 11.46 36.77 -1.86
N GLN A 17 12.61 36.24 -2.27
CA GLN A 17 12.90 35.90 -3.66
C GLN A 17 12.38 34.51 -4.12
N GLN A 18 11.82 33.71 -3.22
CA GLN A 18 11.30 32.39 -3.54
C GLN A 18 9.83 32.46 -3.95
N TYR A 19 9.59 32.97 -5.15
CA TYR A 19 8.29 33.00 -5.82
C TYR A 19 8.45 32.60 -7.29
N LEU A 20 7.33 32.35 -7.97
CA LEU A 20 7.30 32.04 -9.40
C LEU A 20 7.71 33.32 -10.20
N LYS A 21 8.92 33.34 -10.65
CA LYS A 21 9.48 34.45 -11.44
C LYS A 21 9.01 34.38 -12.89
N SER A 22 8.89 35.53 -13.55
CA SER A 22 8.66 35.60 -14.98
C SER A 22 9.90 35.12 -15.76
N ALA A 23 9.73 34.87 -17.07
CA ALA A 23 10.83 34.47 -17.94
C ALA A 23 11.91 35.56 -17.99
N ASP A 24 11.52 36.85 -18.02
CA ASP A 24 12.44 37.99 -18.07
C ASP A 24 13.22 38.12 -16.76
N GLU A 25 12.59 37.92 -15.61
CA GLU A 25 13.26 37.93 -14.30
C GLU A 25 14.24 36.76 -14.17
N MET A 26 13.90 35.58 -14.70
CA MET A 26 14.81 34.42 -14.72
C MET A 26 15.99 34.70 -15.70
N ALA A 27 15.71 35.23 -16.86
CA ALA A 27 16.76 35.60 -17.82
C ALA A 27 17.74 36.63 -17.21
N ALA A 28 17.23 37.67 -16.54
CA ALA A 28 18.08 38.68 -15.89
C ALA A 28 19.03 38.10 -14.83
N LEU A 29 18.62 37.00 -14.17
CA LEU A 29 19.44 36.34 -13.15
C LEU A 29 20.55 35.44 -13.73
N PHE A 30 20.33 34.81 -14.89
CA PHE A 30 21.21 33.75 -15.37
C PHE A 30 21.88 34.02 -16.73
N ILE A 31 21.40 34.96 -17.53
CA ILE A 31 21.87 35.15 -18.91
C ILE A 31 23.35 35.49 -18.99
N ALA A 32 23.89 36.21 -17.99
CA ALA A 32 25.28 36.63 -17.98
C ALA A 32 26.25 35.47 -17.64
N ASP A 33 25.87 34.62 -16.70
CA ASP A 33 26.77 33.61 -16.12
C ASP A 33 26.48 32.19 -16.62
N ALA A 34 25.22 31.91 -17.00
CA ALA A 34 24.80 30.56 -17.40
C ALA A 34 23.64 30.58 -18.42
N PRO A 35 23.83 31.16 -19.62
CA PRO A 35 22.79 31.27 -20.64
C PRO A 35 22.25 29.87 -21.05
N ASP A 36 23.13 28.85 -21.13
CA ASP A 36 22.74 27.48 -21.48
C ASP A 36 21.76 26.90 -20.48
N ALA A 37 21.73 27.32 -19.23
CA ALA A 37 20.77 26.84 -18.22
C ALA A 37 19.35 27.29 -18.57
N LEU A 38 19.16 28.46 -19.19
CA LEU A 38 17.87 28.94 -19.66
C LEU A 38 17.37 28.08 -20.85
N ASP A 39 18.23 27.86 -21.84
CA ASP A 39 17.90 27.01 -23.00
C ASP A 39 17.61 25.58 -22.60
N ASN A 40 18.39 25.02 -21.67
CA ASN A 40 18.19 23.66 -21.12
C ASN A 40 16.87 23.52 -20.37
N THR A 41 16.32 24.59 -19.79
CA THR A 41 14.98 24.53 -19.13
C THR A 41 13.91 24.19 -20.15
N VAL A 42 13.95 24.82 -21.35
CA VAL A 42 13.00 24.54 -22.43
C VAL A 42 13.24 23.12 -23.00
N ALA A 43 14.49 22.75 -23.23
CA ALA A 43 14.88 21.46 -23.74
C ALA A 43 14.40 20.29 -22.80
N LEU A 44 14.54 20.50 -21.50
CA LEU A 44 14.02 19.55 -20.51
C LEU A 44 12.48 19.45 -20.54
N ALA A 45 11.79 20.59 -20.60
CA ALA A 45 10.34 20.63 -20.70
C ALA A 45 9.83 19.88 -21.94
N GLN A 46 10.49 20.03 -23.08
CA GLN A 46 10.17 19.32 -24.32
C GLN A 46 10.42 17.80 -24.23
N ARG A 47 11.37 17.35 -23.42
CA ARG A 47 11.65 15.95 -23.18
C ARG A 47 10.64 15.30 -22.22
N CYS A 48 10.01 16.07 -21.34
CA CYS A 48 8.99 15.65 -20.39
C CYS A 48 7.62 15.58 -21.09
N ASN A 49 7.43 14.64 -22.00
CA ASN A 49 6.22 14.51 -22.82
C ASN A 49 5.45 13.19 -22.56
N LEU A 50 5.64 12.58 -21.39
CA LEU A 50 4.96 11.35 -21.02
C LEU A 50 3.46 11.59 -20.86
N GLY A 51 2.66 10.87 -21.62
CA GLY A 51 1.21 10.80 -21.43
C GLY A 51 0.85 9.84 -20.31
N LEU A 52 0.42 10.38 -19.17
CA LEU A 52 -0.02 9.56 -18.02
C LEU A 52 -1.45 9.08 -18.24
N ARG A 53 -1.68 7.78 -18.07
CA ARG A 53 -3.02 7.19 -17.98
C ARG A 53 -3.38 7.06 -16.51
N LEU A 54 -4.22 7.96 -16.02
CA LEU A 54 -4.70 7.94 -14.64
C LEU A 54 -5.90 6.99 -14.50
N GLY A 55 -6.10 6.46 -13.28
CA GLY A 55 -7.25 5.61 -12.94
C GLY A 55 -7.17 4.17 -13.46
N THR A 56 -6.02 3.74 -13.99
CA THR A 56 -5.80 2.35 -14.41
C THR A 56 -4.73 1.72 -13.52
N TYR A 57 -5.08 0.62 -12.85
CA TYR A 57 -4.13 -0.14 -12.03
C TYR A 57 -3.43 -1.20 -12.89
N TYR A 58 -2.11 -1.24 -12.84
CA TYR A 58 -1.29 -2.22 -13.53
C TYR A 58 -0.63 -3.11 -12.47
N LEU A 59 -1.26 -4.24 -12.18
CA LEU A 59 -0.69 -5.25 -11.29
C LEU A 59 -0.01 -6.34 -12.10
N PRO A 60 1.11 -6.91 -11.63
CA PRO A 60 1.67 -8.11 -12.21
C PRO A 60 0.65 -9.26 -12.21
N ALA A 61 0.71 -10.12 -13.22
CA ALA A 61 -0.08 -11.34 -13.23
C ALA A 61 0.48 -12.32 -12.19
N PHE A 62 -0.29 -12.64 -11.16
CA PHE A 62 0.10 -13.65 -10.19
C PHE A 62 -0.10 -15.05 -10.79
N PRO A 63 0.91 -15.93 -10.74
CA PRO A 63 0.79 -17.29 -11.26
C PRO A 63 -0.13 -18.12 -10.38
N VAL A 64 -1.12 -18.75 -10.98
CA VAL A 64 -2.00 -19.74 -10.33
C VAL A 64 -1.91 -21.08 -11.06
N PRO A 65 -2.24 -22.22 -10.43
CA PRO A 65 -2.35 -23.51 -11.10
C PRO A 65 -3.28 -23.44 -12.33
N SER A 66 -3.03 -24.29 -13.33
CA SER A 66 -3.71 -24.22 -14.64
C SER A 66 -5.23 -24.49 -14.58
N ASP A 67 -5.70 -25.13 -13.52
CA ASP A 67 -7.09 -25.44 -13.23
C ASP A 67 -7.77 -24.44 -12.29
N GLU A 68 -7.05 -23.39 -11.90
CA GLU A 68 -7.51 -22.37 -10.95
C GLU A 68 -7.57 -20.98 -11.59
N THR A 69 -8.42 -20.13 -11.04
CA THR A 69 -8.44 -18.68 -11.28
C THR A 69 -7.88 -17.93 -10.07
N LEU A 70 -7.57 -16.65 -10.23
CA LEU A 70 -7.19 -15.81 -9.07
C LEU A 70 -8.26 -15.85 -7.97
N ASP A 71 -9.54 -15.88 -8.36
CA ASP A 71 -10.67 -15.87 -7.42
C ASP A 71 -10.81 -17.19 -6.66
N SER A 72 -10.69 -18.32 -7.35
CA SER A 72 -10.74 -19.63 -6.69
C SER A 72 -9.50 -19.87 -5.84
N TRP A 73 -8.34 -19.45 -6.33
CA TRP A 73 -7.07 -19.62 -5.64
C TRP A 73 -7.01 -18.83 -4.33
N ILE A 74 -7.37 -17.54 -4.33
CA ILE A 74 -7.39 -16.77 -3.07
C ILE A 74 -8.34 -17.37 -2.05
N ARG A 75 -9.52 -17.85 -2.48
CA ARG A 75 -10.49 -18.51 -1.59
C ARG A 75 -9.92 -19.79 -0.98
N SER A 76 -9.31 -20.63 -1.78
CA SER A 76 -8.67 -21.86 -1.34
C SER A 76 -7.55 -21.59 -0.33
N GLN A 77 -6.61 -20.69 -0.69
CA GLN A 77 -5.48 -20.36 0.18
C GLN A 77 -5.92 -19.69 1.49
N SER A 78 -6.93 -18.82 1.44
CA SER A 78 -7.44 -18.15 2.65
C SER A 78 -8.15 -19.12 3.60
N ARG A 79 -8.95 -20.07 3.09
CA ARG A 79 -9.60 -21.09 3.90
C ARG A 79 -8.58 -22.03 4.55
N GLU A 80 -7.59 -22.49 3.79
CA GLU A 80 -6.50 -23.31 4.32
C GLU A 80 -5.69 -22.55 5.39
N GLY A 81 -5.37 -21.30 5.11
CA GLY A 81 -4.66 -20.42 6.03
C GLY A 81 -5.43 -20.17 7.32
N LEU A 82 -6.74 -19.93 7.24
CA LEU A 82 -7.60 -19.76 8.41
C LEU A 82 -7.58 -21.02 9.30
N VAL A 83 -7.68 -22.20 8.72
CA VAL A 83 -7.59 -23.48 9.48
C VAL A 83 -6.26 -23.54 10.24
N LYS A 84 -5.13 -23.29 9.56
CA LYS A 84 -3.79 -23.29 10.18
C LYS A 84 -3.63 -22.26 11.30
N ARG A 85 -4.27 -21.10 11.15
CA ARG A 85 -4.25 -20.05 12.18
C ARG A 85 -5.06 -20.46 13.41
N LEU A 86 -6.28 -21.00 13.22
CA LEU A 86 -7.17 -21.44 14.30
C LEU A 86 -6.67 -22.68 15.05
N GLU A 87 -5.77 -23.47 14.47
CA GLU A 87 -5.08 -24.54 15.18
C GLU A 87 -4.07 -24.02 16.21
N LYS A 88 -3.54 -22.82 16.01
CA LYS A 88 -2.46 -22.23 16.82
C LYS A 88 -2.92 -21.10 17.73
N ALA A 89 -4.04 -20.46 17.41
CA ALA A 89 -4.55 -19.31 18.14
C ALA A 89 -5.92 -19.65 18.76
N PRO A 90 -6.22 -19.19 19.99
CA PRO A 90 -7.54 -19.31 20.57
C PRO A 90 -8.55 -18.46 19.79
N LEU A 91 -9.79 -18.91 19.74
CA LEU A 91 -10.88 -18.09 19.21
C LEU A 91 -11.08 -16.82 20.07
N ALA A 92 -11.47 -15.73 19.43
CA ALA A 92 -11.87 -14.52 20.14
C ALA A 92 -13.01 -14.79 21.10
N THR A 93 -13.02 -14.12 22.24
CA THR A 93 -14.05 -14.29 23.27
C THR A 93 -15.45 -14.08 22.70
N GLY A 94 -16.32 -15.05 22.88
CA GLY A 94 -17.71 -15.01 22.39
C GLY A 94 -17.86 -15.24 20.89
N LYS A 95 -16.79 -15.62 20.18
CA LYS A 95 -16.83 -15.98 18.77
C LYS A 95 -16.70 -17.50 18.59
N THR A 96 -17.35 -18.01 17.57
CA THR A 96 -17.27 -19.42 17.16
C THR A 96 -16.43 -19.55 15.88
N ARG A 97 -16.04 -20.76 15.54
CA ARG A 97 -15.39 -21.03 14.24
C ARG A 97 -16.27 -20.60 13.06
N ALA A 98 -17.57 -20.75 13.15
CA ALA A 98 -18.51 -20.33 12.12
C ALA A 98 -18.50 -18.80 11.93
N ASP A 99 -18.28 -18.01 12.99
CA ASP A 99 -18.15 -16.56 12.87
C ASP A 99 -16.90 -16.16 12.08
N TYR A 100 -15.79 -16.86 12.27
CA TYR A 100 -14.56 -16.65 11.48
C TYR A 100 -14.77 -17.03 10.02
N GLU A 101 -15.38 -18.19 9.75
CA GLU A 101 -15.64 -18.64 8.38
C GLU A 101 -16.60 -17.67 7.66
N ALA A 102 -17.66 -17.22 8.31
CA ALA A 102 -18.59 -16.25 7.76
C ALA A 102 -17.92 -14.90 7.44
N ARG A 103 -17.07 -14.41 8.36
CA ARG A 103 -16.31 -13.18 8.15
C ARG A 103 -15.30 -13.32 7.00
N LEU A 104 -14.62 -14.46 6.88
CA LEU A 104 -13.69 -14.75 5.80
C LEU A 104 -14.39 -14.68 4.43
N GLU A 105 -15.54 -15.35 4.30
CA GLU A 105 -16.28 -15.37 3.04
C GLU A 105 -16.80 -13.97 2.66
N LEU A 106 -17.28 -13.21 3.64
CA LEU A 106 -17.71 -11.82 3.41
C LEU A 106 -16.56 -10.97 2.85
N GLU A 107 -15.38 -11.04 3.46
CA GLU A 107 -14.21 -10.30 2.99
C GLU A 107 -13.76 -10.77 1.59
N LEU A 108 -13.73 -12.09 1.36
CA LEU A 108 -13.39 -12.65 0.05
C LEU A 108 -14.34 -12.20 -1.06
N ASP A 109 -15.65 -12.13 -0.77
CA ASP A 109 -16.63 -11.64 -1.73
C ASP A 109 -16.38 -10.17 -2.12
N VAL A 110 -16.03 -9.33 -1.15
CA VAL A 110 -15.68 -7.93 -1.40
C VAL A 110 -14.37 -7.84 -2.21
N ILE A 111 -13.32 -8.57 -1.81
CA ILE A 111 -12.01 -8.57 -2.49
C ILE A 111 -12.15 -8.99 -3.95
N VAL A 112 -12.90 -10.07 -4.21
CA VAL A 112 -13.16 -10.58 -5.56
C VAL A 112 -13.99 -9.59 -6.38
N LYS A 113 -15.08 -9.07 -5.82
CA LYS A 113 -15.94 -8.09 -6.48
C LYS A 113 -15.20 -6.81 -6.86
N MET A 114 -14.25 -6.37 -6.05
CA MET A 114 -13.44 -5.17 -6.32
C MET A 114 -12.23 -5.45 -7.22
N GLY A 115 -11.95 -6.71 -7.60
CA GLY A 115 -10.89 -7.07 -8.54
C GLY A 115 -9.49 -7.07 -7.93
N PHE A 116 -9.35 -7.29 -6.62
CA PHE A 116 -8.07 -7.29 -5.91
C PHE A 116 -7.52 -8.65 -5.44
N PRO A 117 -8.01 -9.82 -5.91
CA PRO A 117 -7.42 -11.11 -5.51
C PRO A 117 -5.93 -11.20 -5.79
N GLY A 118 -5.50 -10.75 -6.99
CA GLY A 118 -4.09 -10.76 -7.37
C GLY A 118 -3.22 -9.88 -6.47
N TYR A 119 -3.72 -8.73 -6.04
CA TYR A 119 -2.99 -7.87 -5.12
C TYR A 119 -2.71 -8.56 -3.78
N PHE A 120 -3.74 -9.18 -3.16
CA PHE A 120 -3.57 -9.92 -1.91
C PHE A 120 -2.60 -11.09 -2.06
N LEU A 121 -2.69 -11.82 -3.16
CA LEU A 121 -1.81 -12.97 -3.42
C LEU A 121 -0.35 -12.53 -3.61
N ILE A 122 -0.10 -11.45 -4.35
CA ILE A 122 1.26 -10.87 -4.53
C ILE A 122 1.83 -10.46 -3.17
N VAL A 123 1.04 -9.73 -2.35
CA VAL A 123 1.48 -9.27 -1.04
C VAL A 123 1.77 -10.46 -0.11
N ALA A 124 0.90 -11.47 -0.10
CA ALA A 124 1.11 -12.68 0.68
C ALA A 124 2.39 -13.43 0.25
N ASP A 125 2.65 -13.51 -1.05
CA ASP A 125 3.80 -14.22 -1.61
C ASP A 125 5.11 -13.65 -1.11
N PHE A 126 5.38 -12.36 -1.31
CA PHE A 126 6.65 -11.78 -0.89
C PHE A 126 6.82 -11.68 0.63
N ILE A 127 5.72 -11.51 1.40
CA ILE A 127 5.78 -11.54 2.87
C ILE A 127 6.14 -12.93 3.37
N ASN A 128 5.46 -13.97 2.85
CA ASN A 128 5.74 -15.34 3.24
C ASN A 128 7.13 -15.78 2.78
N TRP A 129 7.57 -15.34 1.61
CA TRP A 129 8.95 -15.55 1.16
C TRP A 129 9.96 -14.96 2.14
N ALA A 130 9.76 -13.70 2.58
CA ALA A 130 10.63 -13.05 3.55
C ALA A 130 10.70 -13.84 4.87
N LYS A 131 9.53 -14.23 5.42
CA LYS A 131 9.43 -15.03 6.65
C LYS A 131 10.16 -16.39 6.51
N GLN A 132 10.02 -17.08 5.37
CA GLN A 132 10.69 -18.35 5.09
C GLN A 132 12.22 -18.22 4.95
N HIS A 133 12.70 -17.03 4.54
CA HIS A 133 14.13 -16.75 4.42
C HIS A 133 14.74 -16.06 5.65
N GLY A 134 14.02 -16.10 6.77
CA GLY A 134 14.52 -15.57 8.05
C GLY A 134 14.60 -14.04 8.11
N ILE A 135 13.89 -13.34 7.22
CA ILE A 135 13.78 -11.88 7.23
C ILE A 135 12.59 -11.50 8.10
N PRO A 136 12.79 -10.82 9.24
CA PRO A 136 11.69 -10.40 10.10
C PRO A 136 10.74 -9.45 9.38
N VAL A 137 9.44 -9.72 9.52
CA VAL A 137 8.35 -8.89 9.02
C VAL A 137 7.48 -8.44 10.18
N GLY A 138 7.09 -7.18 10.21
CA GLY A 138 6.19 -6.64 11.22
C GLY A 138 4.81 -7.30 11.20
N PRO A 139 4.05 -7.24 12.30
CA PRO A 139 2.76 -7.93 12.44
C PRO A 139 1.64 -7.33 11.57
N GLY A 140 1.93 -6.26 10.86
CA GLY A 140 0.96 -5.45 10.13
C GLY A 140 0.51 -4.23 10.93
N ARG A 141 0.15 -3.17 10.23
CA ARG A 141 -0.35 -1.91 10.79
C ARG A 141 -1.35 -1.24 9.86
N GLY A 142 -1.89 -0.11 10.28
CA GLY A 142 -2.90 0.61 9.49
C GLY A 142 -4.20 -0.15 9.35
N SER A 143 -4.95 0.15 8.30
CA SER A 143 -6.28 -0.43 8.06
C SER A 143 -6.23 -1.91 7.63
N GLY A 144 -5.13 -2.35 7.02
CA GLY A 144 -4.94 -3.75 6.59
C GLY A 144 -4.98 -4.76 7.74
N ALA A 145 -4.64 -4.33 8.97
CA ALA A 145 -4.78 -5.15 10.17
C ALA A 145 -6.23 -5.56 10.48
N GLY A 146 -7.22 -4.89 9.89
CA GLY A 146 -8.64 -5.22 10.02
C GLY A 146 -9.13 -6.36 9.11
N SER A 147 -8.27 -6.91 8.23
CA SER A 147 -8.64 -7.98 7.31
C SER A 147 -8.32 -9.36 7.86
N LEU A 148 -9.34 -10.20 7.99
CA LEU A 148 -9.21 -11.61 8.35
C LEU A 148 -8.55 -12.42 7.21
N VAL A 149 -8.83 -12.06 5.96
CA VAL A 149 -8.16 -12.65 4.79
C VAL A 149 -6.65 -12.37 4.84
N ALA A 150 -6.25 -11.14 5.18
CA ALA A 150 -4.83 -10.81 5.34
C ALA A 150 -4.17 -11.63 6.45
N TRP A 151 -4.84 -11.84 7.58
CA TRP A 151 -4.35 -12.69 8.66
C TRP A 151 -4.26 -14.16 8.23
N ALA A 152 -5.27 -14.68 7.55
CA ALA A 152 -5.28 -16.06 7.04
C ALA A 152 -4.15 -16.31 6.03
N LEU A 153 -3.90 -15.38 5.12
CA LEU A 153 -2.82 -15.47 4.12
C LEU A 153 -1.41 -15.23 4.68
N GLY A 154 -1.27 -14.87 5.95
CA GLY A 154 0.02 -14.59 6.56
C GLY A 154 0.58 -13.21 6.27
N ILE A 155 -0.22 -12.30 5.69
CA ILE A 155 0.14 -10.90 5.46
C ILE A 155 0.27 -10.18 6.81
N THR A 156 -0.71 -10.36 7.70
CA THR A 156 -0.68 -9.83 9.06
C THR A 156 -0.57 -10.95 10.09
N ASP A 157 -0.08 -10.63 11.28
CA ASP A 157 0.02 -11.59 12.40
C ASP A 157 -0.94 -11.25 13.54
N LEU A 158 -1.82 -10.26 13.35
CA LEU A 158 -2.87 -9.86 14.27
C LEU A 158 -4.22 -10.44 13.83
N ASP A 159 -4.88 -11.20 14.70
CA ASP A 159 -6.29 -11.59 14.52
C ASP A 159 -7.18 -10.35 14.72
N PRO A 160 -7.98 -9.93 13.72
CA PRO A 160 -8.81 -8.73 13.84
C PRO A 160 -10.05 -8.89 14.73
N LEU A 161 -10.54 -10.13 14.96
CA LEU A 161 -11.81 -10.35 15.65
C LEU A 161 -11.77 -10.02 17.14
N PRO A 162 -10.72 -10.37 17.92
CA PRO A 162 -10.63 -10.00 19.33
C PRO A 162 -10.66 -8.50 19.61
N TYR A 163 -10.35 -7.67 18.60
CA TYR A 163 -10.24 -6.21 18.71
C TYR A 163 -11.37 -5.49 17.97
N ASP A 164 -12.36 -6.22 17.46
CA ASP A 164 -13.49 -5.68 16.68
C ASP A 164 -13.03 -4.75 15.53
N LEU A 165 -11.91 -5.11 14.86
CA LEU A 165 -11.40 -4.34 13.74
C LEU A 165 -12.30 -4.50 12.51
N LEU A 166 -12.62 -3.35 11.89
CA LEU A 166 -13.53 -3.29 10.75
C LEU A 166 -12.77 -3.44 9.43
N PHE A 167 -13.14 -4.42 8.62
CA PHE A 167 -12.62 -4.63 7.27
C PHE A 167 -12.97 -3.47 6.32
N GLU A 168 -14.13 -2.87 6.50
CA GLU A 168 -14.64 -1.77 5.68
C GLU A 168 -13.76 -0.50 5.76
N ARG A 169 -12.91 -0.38 6.78
CA ARG A 169 -11.91 0.68 6.87
C ARG A 169 -10.72 0.44 5.95
N PHE A 170 -10.47 -0.82 5.60
CA PHE A 170 -9.40 -1.22 4.69
C PHE A 170 -9.89 -1.28 3.24
N LEU A 171 -11.00 -1.97 2.99
CA LEU A 171 -11.56 -2.14 1.66
C LEU A 171 -13.08 -1.94 1.72
N ASN A 172 -13.57 -0.95 0.98
CA ASN A 172 -14.99 -0.62 0.93
C ASN A 172 -15.44 -0.41 -0.51
N PRO A 173 -16.44 -1.17 -1.01
CA PRO A 173 -16.98 -1.01 -2.36
C PRO A 173 -17.50 0.39 -2.70
N GLU A 174 -17.88 1.17 -1.68
CA GLU A 174 -18.34 2.56 -1.86
C GLU A 174 -17.19 3.55 -2.05
N ARG A 175 -15.95 3.17 -1.72
CA ARG A 175 -14.74 3.97 -1.91
C ARG A 175 -13.82 3.26 -2.90
N VAL A 176 -13.92 3.65 -4.17
CA VAL A 176 -13.09 3.07 -5.24
C VAL A 176 -11.65 3.57 -5.09
N SER A 177 -10.89 2.93 -4.21
CA SER A 177 -9.45 3.12 -4.07
C SER A 177 -8.76 1.76 -3.98
N MET A 178 -7.55 1.66 -4.52
CA MET A 178 -6.73 0.48 -4.34
C MET A 178 -6.43 0.29 -2.85
N PRO A 179 -6.54 -0.94 -2.30
CA PRO A 179 -6.10 -1.21 -0.94
C PRO A 179 -4.60 -0.98 -0.80
N ASP A 180 -4.18 -0.53 0.39
CA ASP A 180 -2.79 -0.24 0.70
C ASP A 180 -2.37 -0.98 1.97
N PHE A 181 -1.44 -1.93 1.84
CA PHE A 181 -0.84 -2.62 2.97
C PHE A 181 0.45 -1.92 3.40
N ASP A 182 0.47 -1.47 4.63
CA ASP A 182 1.68 -0.98 5.30
C ASP A 182 2.50 -2.16 5.84
N ILE A 183 3.65 -2.43 5.22
CA ILE A 183 4.49 -3.59 5.54
C ILE A 183 5.86 -3.13 6.00
N ASP A 184 6.27 -3.60 7.17
CA ASP A 184 7.56 -3.28 7.77
C ASP A 184 8.50 -4.50 7.67
N PHE A 185 9.58 -4.38 6.89
CA PHE A 185 10.65 -5.39 6.83
C PHE A 185 11.85 -4.96 7.66
N CYS A 186 12.57 -5.94 8.22
CA CYS A 186 13.87 -5.69 8.80
C CYS A 186 14.77 -5.01 7.75
N MET A 187 15.38 -3.89 8.15
CA MET A 187 16.20 -3.06 7.26
C MET A 187 17.35 -3.84 6.60
N ASP A 188 17.98 -4.77 7.36
CA ASP A 188 19.11 -5.57 6.87
C ASP A 188 18.71 -6.58 5.78
N GLY A 189 17.45 -7.00 5.78
CA GLY A 189 16.92 -8.00 4.83
C GLY A 189 16.03 -7.44 3.74
N ARG A 190 15.58 -6.20 3.86
CA ARG A 190 14.56 -5.62 2.96
C ARG A 190 14.96 -5.66 1.50
N ASP A 191 16.19 -5.30 1.17
CA ASP A 191 16.69 -5.25 -0.21
C ASP A 191 16.77 -6.62 -0.88
N ARG A 192 16.62 -7.70 -0.11
CA ARG A 192 16.53 -9.07 -0.65
C ARG A 192 15.10 -9.48 -0.96
N VAL A 193 14.12 -8.79 -0.38
CA VAL A 193 12.69 -9.05 -0.60
C VAL A 193 12.21 -8.31 -1.85
N ILE A 194 12.73 -7.10 -2.10
CA ILE A 194 12.45 -6.24 -3.26
C ILE A 194 13.26 -6.71 -4.47
#